data_ffa14549eca2c82bccd7d1ad1ba828f6
#
_entry.id   ffa14549eca2c82bccd7d1ad1ba828f6
#
_cell.length_a   1.000
_cell.length_b   1.000
_cell.length_c   1.000
_cell.angle_alpha   90.00
_cell.angle_beta   90.00
_cell.angle_gamma   90.00
#
_symmetry.space_group_name_H-M   'P 1'
#
loop_
_entity.id
_entity.type
_entity.pdbx_description
1 polymer ?
#
loop_
_entity_poly.entity_id
_entity_poly.type
_entity_poly.pdbx_seq_one_letter_code
_entity_poly.pdbx_strand_id
1 'polypeptide(L)'
;MTTLQQNYRNVCSDIARAAAEAGRPSESVRLVAVGKTFPAGYIREVYAAGQRDFGENYIQEWYEKTEDLADLSDIVWHIIGDVQSNKTKFVAERAHWVHTIGRLKTARRLSAQRPSEMPPLQVCIEVNIAGEAAKHGVAPDEAVALACEVAKLPNLKIRGLMCVAKADAGEAELREAFSRMQALLAELNAAGVAADVLSMGMSGDMEIAVACGATHVRIGSAIFGRRDYSK
;
A
#
# COMPACT_ATOMS: atom_id res chain seq x y z
N MET A 1 20.43 19.54 4.15
CA MET A 1 19.58 18.33 4.27
C MET A 1 18.57 18.60 5.38
N THR A 2 17.27 18.45 5.11
CA THR A 2 16.24 18.66 6.11
C THR A 2 16.07 17.42 7.01
N THR A 3 15.37 17.60 8.15
CA THR A 3 15.05 16.48 9.04
C THR A 3 14.24 15.39 8.31
N LEU A 4 13.29 15.77 7.43
CA LEU A 4 12.50 14.82 6.65
C LEU A 4 13.37 13.99 5.69
N GLN A 5 14.31 14.63 5.02
CA GLN A 5 15.24 13.94 4.12
C GLN A 5 16.15 12.97 4.88
N GLN A 6 16.58 13.35 6.09
CA GLN A 6 17.39 12.45 6.93
C GLN A 6 16.56 11.25 7.41
N ASN A 7 15.35 11.49 7.90
CA ASN A 7 14.44 10.42 8.32
C ASN A 7 14.16 9.44 7.18
N TYR A 8 13.88 9.95 5.98
CA TYR A 8 13.69 9.13 4.78
C TYR A 8 14.90 8.22 4.51
N ARG A 9 16.12 8.77 4.56
CA ARG A 9 17.33 7.98 4.34
C ARG A 9 17.54 6.92 5.41
N ASN A 10 17.26 7.24 6.66
CA ASN A 10 17.33 6.28 7.78
C ASN A 10 16.36 5.12 7.51
N VAL A 11 15.10 5.41 7.12
CA VAL A 11 14.11 4.38 6.78
C VAL A 11 14.57 3.51 5.60
N CYS A 12 15.16 4.11 4.55
CA CYS A 12 15.72 3.33 3.44
C CYS A 12 16.85 2.40 3.90
N SER A 13 17.71 2.86 4.81
CA SER A 13 18.80 2.05 5.40
C SER A 13 18.24 0.90 6.26
N ASP A 14 17.18 1.15 7.04
CA ASP A 14 16.54 0.12 7.86
C ASP A 14 15.86 -0.96 6.99
N ILE A 15 15.20 -0.55 5.89
CA ILE A 15 14.62 -1.49 4.93
C ILE A 15 15.71 -2.34 4.27
N ALA A 16 16.82 -1.72 3.85
CA ALA A 16 17.92 -2.45 3.23
C ALA A 16 18.56 -3.45 4.20
N ARG A 17 18.73 -3.06 5.47
CA ARG A 17 19.20 -3.94 6.53
C ARG A 17 18.26 -5.11 6.76
N ALA A 18 16.94 -4.84 6.92
CA ALA A 18 15.95 -5.88 7.13
C ALA A 18 15.89 -6.88 5.95
N ALA A 19 16.00 -6.39 4.70
CA ALA A 19 16.07 -7.24 3.52
C ALA A 19 17.33 -8.13 3.55
N ALA A 20 18.50 -7.56 3.86
CA ALA A 20 19.75 -8.32 3.96
C ALA A 20 19.71 -9.39 5.05
N GLU A 21 19.19 -9.07 6.24
CA GLU A 21 18.96 -10.02 7.33
C GLU A 21 18.01 -11.16 6.95
N ALA A 22 17.03 -10.87 6.07
CA ALA A 22 16.14 -11.88 5.49
C ALA A 22 16.73 -12.64 4.27
N GLY A 23 18.00 -12.40 3.92
CA GLY A 23 18.64 -13.01 2.75
C GLY A 23 18.08 -12.54 1.41
N ARG A 24 17.51 -11.33 1.35
CA ARG A 24 16.82 -10.77 0.19
C ARG A 24 17.58 -9.55 -0.36
N PRO A 25 17.53 -9.31 -1.68
CA PRO A 25 18.04 -8.06 -2.26
C PRO A 25 17.29 -6.84 -1.68
N SER A 26 17.98 -5.73 -1.45
CA SER A 26 17.38 -4.50 -0.92
C SER A 26 16.27 -3.95 -1.83
N GLU A 27 16.44 -4.05 -3.14
CA GLU A 27 15.47 -3.65 -4.16
C GLU A 27 14.21 -4.51 -4.22
N SER A 28 14.19 -5.66 -3.54
CA SER A 28 13.01 -6.52 -3.43
C SER A 28 11.90 -5.94 -2.54
N VAL A 29 12.21 -4.87 -1.78
CA VAL A 29 11.28 -4.21 -0.87
C VAL A 29 11.12 -2.75 -1.26
N ARG A 30 9.92 -2.40 -1.71
CA ARG A 30 9.56 -1.02 -2.08
C ARG A 30 9.03 -0.27 -0.86
N LEU A 31 9.55 0.93 -0.64
CA LEU A 31 9.01 1.86 0.35
C LEU A 31 7.85 2.66 -0.26
N VAL A 32 6.69 2.62 0.37
CA VAL A 32 5.59 3.55 0.16
C VAL A 32 5.61 4.55 1.31
N ALA A 33 6.01 5.80 1.03
CA ALA A 33 6.07 6.87 2.02
C ALA A 33 4.67 7.42 2.27
N VAL A 34 4.15 7.26 3.49
CA VAL A 34 2.74 7.57 3.83
C VAL A 34 2.60 9.01 4.30
N GLY A 35 2.12 9.88 3.40
CA GLY A 35 2.01 11.33 3.59
C GLY A 35 0.68 11.82 4.16
N LYS A 36 -0.24 10.91 4.54
CA LYS A 36 -1.57 11.30 5.06
C LYS A 36 -1.47 12.27 6.23
N THR A 37 -2.31 13.32 6.22
CA THR A 37 -2.38 14.40 7.21
C THR A 37 -1.19 15.37 7.21
N PHE A 38 -0.19 15.17 6.37
CA PHE A 38 0.92 16.11 6.21
C PHE A 38 0.76 16.94 4.93
N PRO A 39 1.22 18.20 4.91
CA PRO A 39 1.07 19.08 3.76
C PRO A 39 1.90 18.62 2.55
N ALA A 40 1.49 19.01 1.34
CA ALA A 40 2.18 18.71 0.09
C ALA A 40 3.68 19.10 0.08
N GLY A 41 4.05 20.15 0.79
CA GLY A 41 5.44 20.58 0.95
C GLY A 41 6.34 19.51 1.58
N TYR A 42 5.81 18.68 2.50
CA TYR A 42 6.57 17.57 3.10
C TYR A 42 6.82 16.45 2.09
N ILE A 43 5.83 16.16 1.25
CA ILE A 43 5.98 15.21 0.13
C ILE A 43 7.07 15.70 -0.83
N ARG A 44 7.06 16.99 -1.18
CA ARG A 44 8.07 17.63 -2.05
C ARG A 44 9.49 17.50 -1.49
N GLU A 45 9.67 17.65 -0.18
CA GLU A 45 10.98 17.47 0.47
C GLU A 45 11.50 16.04 0.39
N VAL A 46 10.62 15.05 0.64
CA VAL A 46 10.97 13.62 0.58
C VAL A 46 11.15 13.18 -0.89
N TYR A 47 10.37 13.72 -1.81
CA TYR A 47 10.57 13.54 -3.25
C TYR A 47 11.94 14.04 -3.71
N ALA A 48 12.38 15.21 -3.25
CA ALA A 48 13.69 15.76 -3.56
C ALA A 48 14.86 14.89 -3.02
N ALA A 49 14.60 14.04 -2.01
CA ALA A 49 15.55 13.05 -1.52
C ALA A 49 15.58 11.75 -2.35
N GLY A 50 14.69 11.61 -3.36
CA GLY A 50 14.67 10.48 -4.29
C GLY A 50 13.43 9.59 -4.21
N GLN A 51 12.51 9.82 -3.26
CA GLN A 51 11.27 9.02 -3.16
C GLN A 51 10.32 9.31 -4.33
N ARG A 52 9.64 8.26 -4.80
CA ARG A 52 8.63 8.37 -5.85
C ARG A 52 7.28 7.76 -5.46
N ASP A 53 7.26 6.74 -4.64
CA ASP A 53 6.06 6.01 -4.22
C ASP A 53 5.49 6.63 -2.95
N PHE A 54 4.34 7.32 -3.06
CA PHE A 54 3.67 7.99 -1.94
C PHE A 54 2.30 7.40 -1.68
N GLY A 55 2.00 7.13 -0.41
CA GLY A 55 0.75 6.53 0.04
C GLY A 55 -0.16 7.52 0.76
N GLU A 56 -1.46 7.47 0.43
CA GLU A 56 -2.47 8.34 1.00
C GLU A 56 -3.72 7.54 1.42
N ASN A 57 -4.34 7.97 2.51
CA ASN A 57 -5.55 7.32 3.03
C ASN A 57 -6.82 8.08 2.66
N TYR A 58 -6.75 9.40 2.64
CA TYR A 58 -7.93 10.27 2.52
C TYR A 58 -8.02 10.82 1.10
N ILE A 59 -9.00 10.34 0.33
CA ILE A 59 -9.14 10.62 -1.11
C ILE A 59 -9.22 12.12 -1.40
N GLN A 60 -9.95 12.89 -0.58
CA GLN A 60 -10.10 14.32 -0.80
C GLN A 60 -8.76 15.06 -0.60
N GLU A 61 -8.10 14.82 0.52
CA GLU A 61 -6.78 15.38 0.82
C GLU A 61 -5.74 15.01 -0.25
N TRP A 62 -5.73 13.74 -0.64
CA TRP A 62 -4.85 13.26 -1.71
C TRP A 62 -5.11 13.96 -3.04
N TYR A 63 -6.38 14.13 -3.42
CA TYR A 63 -6.75 14.75 -4.69
C TYR A 63 -6.22 16.20 -4.76
N GLU A 64 -6.37 16.98 -3.69
CA GLU A 64 -5.81 18.34 -3.57
C GLU A 64 -4.28 18.32 -3.67
N LYS A 65 -3.60 17.38 -2.98
CA LYS A 65 -2.14 17.21 -3.09
C LYS A 65 -1.67 16.88 -4.51
N THR A 66 -2.46 16.13 -5.29
CA THR A 66 -2.08 15.85 -6.69
C THR A 66 -2.08 17.11 -7.55
N GLU A 67 -2.88 18.11 -7.20
CA GLU A 67 -2.87 19.41 -7.88
C GLU A 67 -1.69 20.27 -7.45
N ASP A 68 -1.42 20.34 -6.14
CA ASP A 68 -0.27 21.07 -5.57
C ASP A 68 1.10 20.52 -6.03
N LEU A 69 1.15 19.26 -6.43
CA LEU A 69 2.36 18.54 -6.84
C LEU A 69 2.34 18.14 -8.32
N ALA A 70 1.51 18.78 -9.13
CA ALA A 70 1.34 18.44 -10.56
C ALA A 70 2.63 18.62 -11.39
N ASP A 71 3.56 19.43 -10.92
CA ASP A 71 4.90 19.62 -11.50
C ASP A 71 5.84 18.42 -11.26
N LEU A 72 5.50 17.52 -10.34
CA LEU A 72 6.27 16.31 -10.02
C LEU A 72 5.66 15.08 -10.73
N SER A 73 5.81 15.03 -12.05
CA SER A 73 5.08 14.12 -12.94
C SER A 73 5.42 12.63 -12.78
N ASP A 74 6.50 12.29 -12.09
CA ASP A 74 6.95 10.90 -11.84
C ASP A 74 6.59 10.38 -10.45
N ILE A 75 5.75 11.10 -9.69
CA ILE A 75 5.17 10.56 -8.45
C ILE A 75 4.26 9.38 -8.78
N VAL A 76 4.45 8.28 -8.05
CA VAL A 76 3.59 7.11 -8.06
C VAL A 76 2.65 7.16 -6.85
N TRP A 77 1.37 7.39 -7.11
CA TRP A 77 0.36 7.53 -6.07
C TRP A 77 -0.27 6.19 -5.69
N HIS A 78 -0.19 5.85 -4.39
CA HIS A 78 -0.78 4.67 -3.79
C HIS A 78 -1.93 5.05 -2.87
N ILE A 79 -3.14 4.58 -3.17
CA ILE A 79 -4.28 4.67 -2.26
C ILE A 79 -4.22 3.47 -1.33
N ILE A 80 -4.07 3.77 -0.03
CA ILE A 80 -3.91 2.77 1.03
C ILE A 80 -4.98 2.90 2.13
N GLY A 81 -5.99 3.75 1.91
CA GLY A 81 -7.20 3.88 2.72
C GLY A 81 -8.44 3.37 1.99
N ASP A 82 -9.58 3.26 2.69
CA ASP A 82 -10.83 2.80 2.10
C ASP A 82 -11.30 3.71 0.96
N VAL A 83 -11.71 3.08 -0.14
CA VAL A 83 -12.22 3.77 -1.32
C VAL A 83 -13.75 3.76 -1.30
N GLN A 84 -14.33 4.85 -0.81
CA GLN A 84 -15.78 5.05 -0.82
C GLN A 84 -16.32 5.06 -2.25
N SER A 85 -17.51 4.47 -2.46
CA SER A 85 -18.10 4.31 -3.80
C SER A 85 -18.31 5.62 -4.58
N ASN A 86 -18.55 6.74 -3.89
CA ASN A 86 -18.69 8.06 -4.49
C ASN A 86 -17.35 8.75 -4.84
N LYS A 87 -16.23 8.19 -4.40
CA LYS A 87 -14.88 8.72 -4.65
C LYS A 87 -14.07 7.90 -5.66
N THR A 88 -14.61 6.76 -6.14
CA THR A 88 -13.91 5.87 -7.08
C THR A 88 -13.46 6.56 -8.36
N LYS A 89 -14.20 7.57 -8.86
CA LYS A 89 -13.84 8.31 -10.06
C LYS A 89 -12.52 9.07 -9.88
N PHE A 90 -12.35 9.80 -8.79
CA PHE A 90 -11.10 10.53 -8.50
C PHE A 90 -9.89 9.58 -8.46
N VAL A 91 -10.08 8.40 -7.83
CA VAL A 91 -9.03 7.39 -7.74
C VAL A 91 -8.70 6.79 -9.11
N ALA A 92 -9.73 6.44 -9.89
CA ALA A 92 -9.55 5.88 -11.23
C ALA A 92 -8.82 6.84 -12.18
N GLU A 93 -9.03 8.14 -12.05
CA GLU A 93 -8.45 9.17 -12.94
C GLU A 93 -6.98 9.50 -12.63
N ARG A 94 -6.49 9.29 -11.39
CA ARG A 94 -5.14 9.80 -11.00
C ARG A 94 -4.27 8.81 -10.27
N ALA A 95 -4.83 7.80 -9.58
CA ALA A 95 -4.02 6.86 -8.82
C ALA A 95 -3.28 5.87 -9.74
N HIS A 96 -2.13 5.38 -9.27
CA HIS A 96 -1.35 4.32 -9.90
C HIS A 96 -1.61 2.98 -9.23
N TRP A 97 -1.90 3.01 -7.92
CA TRP A 97 -2.15 1.84 -7.09
C TRP A 97 -3.34 2.04 -6.15
N VAL A 98 -4.08 0.95 -5.92
CA VAL A 98 -5.07 0.84 -4.84
C VAL A 98 -4.79 -0.44 -4.07
N HIS A 99 -4.44 -0.32 -2.79
CA HIS A 99 -4.10 -1.47 -1.96
C HIS A 99 -5.29 -2.07 -1.21
N THR A 100 -6.46 -1.42 -1.29
CA THR A 100 -7.59 -1.63 -0.38
C THR A 100 -8.84 -2.14 -1.10
N ILE A 101 -8.68 -3.06 -2.05
CA ILE A 101 -9.83 -3.69 -2.68
C ILE A 101 -10.40 -4.77 -1.75
N GLY A 102 -11.48 -4.45 -1.05
CA GLY A 102 -12.24 -5.37 -0.20
C GLY A 102 -13.61 -5.76 -0.76
N ARG A 103 -14.02 -5.20 -1.92
CA ARG A 103 -15.35 -5.47 -2.51
C ARG A 103 -15.30 -5.44 -4.02
N LEU A 104 -15.90 -6.44 -4.66
CA LEU A 104 -16.00 -6.50 -6.13
C LEU A 104 -16.71 -5.28 -6.73
N LYS A 105 -17.70 -4.71 -6.03
CA LYS A 105 -18.39 -3.48 -6.45
C LYS A 105 -17.44 -2.30 -6.63
N THR A 106 -16.51 -2.11 -5.69
CA THR A 106 -15.50 -1.04 -5.77
C THR A 106 -14.56 -1.28 -6.95
N ALA A 107 -14.08 -2.51 -7.13
CA ALA A 107 -13.21 -2.88 -8.26
C ALA A 107 -13.90 -2.64 -9.61
N ARG A 108 -15.16 -3.05 -9.77
CA ARG A 108 -15.96 -2.81 -11.00
C ARG A 108 -16.08 -1.32 -11.32
N ARG A 109 -16.31 -0.48 -10.32
CA ARG A 109 -16.40 0.98 -10.53
C ARG A 109 -15.05 1.57 -10.95
N LEU A 110 -13.98 1.19 -10.30
CA LEU A 110 -12.63 1.63 -10.67
C LEU A 110 -12.27 1.21 -12.10
N SER A 111 -12.55 -0.03 -12.46
CA SER A 111 -12.35 -0.57 -13.81
C SER A 111 -13.13 0.21 -14.87
N ALA A 112 -14.42 0.46 -14.62
CA ALA A 112 -15.30 1.16 -15.56
C ALA A 112 -14.97 2.66 -15.69
N GLN A 113 -14.37 3.26 -14.68
CA GLN A 113 -14.05 4.69 -14.62
C GLN A 113 -12.59 5.00 -14.97
N ARG A 114 -11.74 3.98 -15.16
CA ARG A 114 -10.34 4.17 -15.54
C ARG A 114 -10.27 4.72 -16.96
N PRO A 115 -9.63 5.88 -17.19
CA PRO A 115 -9.45 6.42 -18.52
C PRO A 115 -8.66 5.46 -19.42
N SER A 116 -9.07 5.32 -20.68
CA SER A 116 -8.49 4.37 -21.64
C SER A 116 -7.03 4.68 -22.00
N GLU A 117 -6.62 5.94 -21.89
CA GLU A 117 -5.27 6.42 -22.15
C GLU A 117 -4.31 6.15 -20.98
N MET A 118 -4.84 5.79 -19.81
CA MET A 118 -4.01 5.48 -18.64
C MET A 118 -3.67 3.98 -18.59
N PRO A 119 -2.48 3.62 -18.09
CA PRO A 119 -2.16 2.23 -17.81
C PRO A 119 -3.18 1.60 -16.84
N PRO A 120 -3.39 0.28 -16.88
CA PRO A 120 -4.25 -0.40 -15.93
C PRO A 120 -3.89 -0.04 -14.48
N LEU A 121 -4.91 0.27 -13.68
CA LEU A 121 -4.74 0.57 -12.26
C LEU A 121 -4.26 -0.69 -11.53
N GLN A 122 -3.14 -0.59 -10.84
CA GLN A 122 -2.58 -1.71 -10.08
C GLN A 122 -3.33 -1.86 -8.76
N VAL A 123 -3.76 -3.07 -8.43
CA VAL A 123 -4.61 -3.30 -7.26
C VAL A 123 -4.14 -4.48 -6.41
N CYS A 124 -4.32 -4.35 -5.09
CA CYS A 124 -4.19 -5.45 -4.13
C CYS A 124 -5.54 -5.71 -3.45
N ILE A 125 -5.80 -6.97 -3.11
CA ILE A 125 -6.93 -7.33 -2.26
C ILE A 125 -6.55 -7.05 -0.81
N GLU A 126 -7.40 -6.31 -0.11
CA GLU A 126 -7.24 -6.09 1.32
C GLU A 126 -7.80 -7.28 2.10
N VAL A 127 -6.95 -7.89 2.90
CA VAL A 127 -7.28 -9.05 3.73
C VAL A 127 -7.35 -8.62 5.20
N ASN A 128 -8.47 -8.88 5.86
CA ASN A 128 -8.63 -8.72 7.29
C ASN A 128 -7.94 -9.87 8.04
N ILE A 129 -6.62 -9.84 8.03
CA ILE A 129 -5.80 -10.90 8.62
C ILE A 129 -5.89 -10.96 10.15
N ALA A 130 -6.24 -9.84 10.77
CA ALA A 130 -6.40 -9.75 12.23
C ALA A 130 -7.75 -10.31 12.72
N GLY A 131 -8.70 -10.57 11.83
CA GLY A 131 -10.04 -11.07 12.19
C GLY A 131 -10.88 -10.08 13.01
N GLU A 132 -10.52 -8.80 13.03
CA GLU A 132 -11.23 -7.77 13.80
C GLU A 132 -12.45 -7.27 13.00
N ALA A 133 -13.66 -7.44 13.55
CA ALA A 133 -14.92 -7.07 12.86
C ALA A 133 -15.01 -5.60 12.45
N ALA A 134 -14.25 -4.71 13.12
CA ALA A 134 -14.22 -3.27 12.81
C ALA A 134 -13.21 -2.90 11.70
N LYS A 135 -12.38 -3.83 11.24
CA LYS A 135 -11.38 -3.58 10.18
C LYS A 135 -11.95 -3.87 8.79
N HIS A 136 -11.40 -3.14 7.81
CA HIS A 136 -11.69 -3.33 6.40
C HIS A 136 -11.01 -4.60 5.85
N GLY A 137 -11.39 -4.97 4.64
CA GLY A 137 -10.86 -6.13 3.95
C GLY A 137 -11.78 -7.34 4.01
N VAL A 138 -11.48 -8.34 3.21
CA VAL A 138 -12.20 -9.62 3.19
C VAL A 138 -11.56 -10.62 4.16
N ALA A 139 -12.31 -11.63 4.57
CA ALA A 139 -11.75 -12.74 5.32
C ALA A 139 -10.69 -13.48 4.49
N PRO A 140 -9.68 -14.10 5.13
CA PRO A 140 -8.60 -14.79 4.41
C PRO A 140 -9.08 -15.86 3.43
N ASP A 141 -10.15 -16.58 3.74
CA ASP A 141 -10.76 -17.61 2.90
C ASP A 141 -11.54 -17.06 1.70
N GLU A 142 -11.93 -15.78 1.73
CA GLU A 142 -12.61 -15.10 0.62
C GLU A 142 -11.63 -14.40 -0.34
N ALA A 143 -10.37 -14.20 0.07
CA ALA A 143 -9.41 -13.35 -0.64
C ALA A 143 -9.10 -13.87 -2.06
N VAL A 144 -8.89 -15.17 -2.22
CA VAL A 144 -8.58 -15.79 -3.52
C VAL A 144 -9.78 -15.69 -4.47
N ALA A 145 -10.98 -15.96 -3.97
CA ALA A 145 -12.20 -15.88 -4.79
C ALA A 145 -12.45 -14.44 -5.29
N LEU A 146 -12.32 -13.44 -4.41
CA LEU A 146 -12.44 -12.03 -4.79
C LEU A 146 -11.36 -11.65 -5.82
N ALA A 147 -10.13 -12.07 -5.61
CA ALA A 147 -9.02 -11.79 -6.52
C ALA A 147 -9.26 -12.34 -7.92
N CYS A 148 -9.75 -13.59 -8.03
CA CYS A 148 -10.10 -14.20 -9.31
C CYS A 148 -11.19 -13.42 -10.06
N GLU A 149 -12.18 -12.89 -9.34
CA GLU A 149 -13.22 -12.03 -9.96
C GLU A 149 -12.68 -10.67 -10.38
N VAL A 150 -11.79 -10.06 -9.58
CA VAL A 150 -11.15 -8.77 -9.92
C VAL A 150 -10.21 -8.93 -11.10
N ALA A 151 -9.50 -10.04 -11.23
CA ALA A 151 -8.58 -10.31 -12.34
C ALA A 151 -9.27 -10.35 -13.72
N LYS A 152 -10.60 -10.60 -13.76
CA LYS A 152 -11.40 -10.58 -14.99
C LYS A 152 -11.78 -9.17 -15.46
N LEU A 153 -11.57 -8.15 -14.62
CA LEU A 153 -11.99 -6.78 -14.92
C LEU A 153 -10.95 -6.09 -15.82
N PRO A 154 -11.38 -5.45 -16.93
CA PRO A 154 -10.47 -4.66 -17.76
C PRO A 154 -9.96 -3.44 -16.96
N ASN A 155 -8.87 -2.85 -17.45
CA ASN A 155 -8.26 -1.63 -16.88
C ASN A 155 -7.78 -1.76 -15.41
N LEU A 156 -7.83 -2.95 -14.83
CA LEU A 156 -7.20 -3.28 -13.56
C LEU A 156 -6.12 -4.34 -13.78
N LYS A 157 -5.06 -4.25 -12.99
CA LYS A 157 -4.04 -5.28 -12.91
C LYS A 157 -3.89 -5.68 -11.45
N ILE A 158 -4.36 -6.88 -11.13
CA ILE A 158 -4.15 -7.40 -9.79
C ILE A 158 -2.67 -7.71 -9.59
N ARG A 159 -2.13 -7.28 -8.46
CA ARG A 159 -0.71 -7.45 -8.12
C ARG A 159 -0.50 -8.32 -6.90
N GLY A 160 -1.50 -8.45 -6.04
CA GLY A 160 -1.36 -9.26 -4.85
C GLY A 160 -2.31 -8.88 -3.73
N LEU A 161 -1.79 -8.97 -2.52
CA LEU A 161 -2.55 -8.84 -1.29
C LEU A 161 -2.02 -7.70 -0.42
N MET A 162 -2.90 -7.12 0.40
CA MET A 162 -2.53 -6.16 1.42
C MET A 162 -3.16 -6.53 2.75
N CYS A 163 -2.45 -6.28 3.85
CA CYS A 163 -3.04 -6.35 5.19
C CYS A 163 -2.51 -5.27 6.12
N VAL A 164 -3.28 -5.02 7.17
CA VAL A 164 -2.84 -4.27 8.35
C VAL A 164 -2.92 -5.22 9.54
N ALA A 165 -1.78 -5.52 10.15
CA ALA A 165 -1.72 -6.35 11.34
C ALA A 165 -2.36 -5.65 12.55
N LYS A 166 -2.63 -6.39 13.61
CA LYS A 166 -3.17 -5.86 14.86
C LYS A 166 -2.14 -4.94 15.53
N ALA A 167 -2.58 -3.78 16.00
CA ALA A 167 -1.68 -2.73 16.49
C ALA A 167 -0.82 -3.17 17.69
N ASP A 168 -1.38 -4.00 18.58
CA ASP A 168 -0.73 -4.45 19.81
C ASP A 168 -0.27 -5.92 19.72
N ALA A 169 -0.12 -6.44 18.48
CA ALA A 169 0.32 -7.83 18.27
C ALA A 169 1.77 -8.03 18.72
N GLY A 170 2.01 -9.12 19.42
CA GLY A 170 3.37 -9.57 19.71
C GLY A 170 4.07 -10.14 18.46
N GLU A 171 5.39 -10.31 18.56
CA GLU A 171 6.20 -10.80 17.42
C GLU A 171 5.68 -12.13 16.83
N ALA A 172 5.30 -13.08 17.67
CA ALA A 172 4.78 -14.38 17.22
C ALA A 172 3.47 -14.22 16.43
N GLU A 173 2.54 -13.39 16.90
CA GLU A 173 1.27 -13.09 16.23
C GLU A 173 1.49 -12.35 14.88
N LEU A 174 2.45 -11.42 14.83
CA LEU A 174 2.83 -10.73 13.61
C LEU A 174 3.42 -11.71 12.57
N ARG A 175 4.32 -12.60 13.01
CA ARG A 175 4.90 -13.63 12.13
C ARG A 175 3.85 -14.57 11.58
N GLU A 176 2.91 -15.01 12.41
CA GLU A 176 1.78 -15.86 11.98
C GLU A 176 0.93 -15.15 10.93
N ALA A 177 0.50 -13.90 11.20
CA ALA A 177 -0.30 -13.11 10.28
C ALA A 177 0.40 -12.90 8.94
N PHE A 178 1.67 -12.48 8.94
CA PHE A 178 2.40 -12.22 7.70
C PHE A 178 2.76 -13.50 6.93
N SER A 179 3.03 -14.62 7.63
CA SER A 179 3.24 -15.92 6.99
C SER A 179 1.94 -16.44 6.34
N ARG A 180 0.78 -16.18 6.96
CA ARG A 180 -0.52 -16.50 6.34
C ARG A 180 -0.75 -15.69 5.07
N MET A 181 -0.35 -14.42 5.03
CA MET A 181 -0.40 -13.59 3.81
C MET A 181 0.47 -14.15 2.68
N GLN A 182 1.65 -14.67 3.03
CA GLN A 182 2.54 -15.33 2.06
C GLN A 182 1.90 -16.60 1.50
N ALA A 183 1.28 -17.41 2.35
CA ALA A 183 0.56 -18.62 1.92
C ALA A 183 -0.63 -18.26 1.00
N LEU A 184 -1.41 -17.24 1.35
CA LEU A 184 -2.50 -16.74 0.50
C LEU A 184 -2.02 -16.24 -0.88
N LEU A 185 -0.85 -15.60 -0.95
CA LEU A 185 -0.27 -15.21 -2.24
C LEU A 185 0.09 -16.42 -3.08
N ALA A 186 0.60 -17.50 -2.47
CA ALA A 186 0.86 -18.76 -3.17
C ALA A 186 -0.44 -19.42 -3.65
N GLU A 187 -1.48 -19.45 -2.81
CA GLU A 187 -2.82 -19.93 -3.17
C GLU A 187 -3.39 -19.14 -4.36
N LEU A 188 -3.22 -17.82 -4.37
CA LEU A 188 -3.65 -16.92 -5.45
C LEU A 188 -2.95 -17.25 -6.77
N ASN A 189 -1.64 -17.44 -6.74
CA ASN A 189 -0.87 -17.86 -7.91
C ASN A 189 -1.27 -19.27 -8.41
N ALA A 190 -1.52 -20.20 -7.50
CA ALA A 190 -2.00 -21.53 -7.85
C ALA A 190 -3.41 -21.50 -8.49
N ALA A 191 -4.23 -20.50 -8.15
CA ALA A 191 -5.53 -20.25 -8.79
C ALA A 191 -5.41 -19.57 -10.17
N GLY A 192 -4.19 -19.33 -10.68
CA GLY A 192 -3.94 -18.77 -12.01
C GLY A 192 -3.92 -17.23 -12.07
N VAL A 193 -3.93 -16.55 -10.93
CA VAL A 193 -3.78 -15.08 -10.87
C VAL A 193 -2.32 -14.75 -10.62
N ALA A 194 -1.63 -14.23 -11.63
CA ALA A 194 -0.23 -13.84 -11.52
C ALA A 194 -0.07 -12.63 -10.58
N ALA A 195 0.38 -12.90 -9.36
CA ALA A 195 0.52 -11.91 -8.30
C ALA A 195 1.90 -12.01 -7.63
N ASP A 196 2.50 -10.86 -7.36
CA ASP A 196 3.89 -10.73 -6.90
C ASP A 196 4.03 -9.77 -5.70
N VAL A 197 2.93 -9.20 -5.21
CA VAL A 197 2.94 -8.15 -4.18
C VAL A 197 2.34 -8.61 -2.87
N LEU A 198 3.11 -8.42 -1.79
CA LEU A 198 2.63 -8.41 -0.42
C LEU A 198 2.85 -7.01 0.16
N SER A 199 1.76 -6.23 0.24
CA SER A 199 1.76 -4.92 0.89
C SER A 199 1.44 -5.09 2.36
N MET A 200 2.47 -5.17 3.18
CA MET A 200 2.36 -5.37 4.63
C MET A 200 3.61 -4.82 5.32
N GLY A 201 3.47 -4.44 6.58
CA GLY A 201 4.53 -3.80 7.34
C GLY A 201 4.42 -2.27 7.37
N MET A 202 4.47 -1.74 8.57
CA MET A 202 4.48 -0.33 8.92
C MET A 202 5.67 -0.02 9.83
N SER A 203 5.77 1.21 10.36
CA SER A 203 6.92 1.64 11.16
C SER A 203 7.25 0.73 12.36
N GLY A 204 6.28 0.04 12.93
CA GLY A 204 6.47 -0.79 14.14
C GLY A 204 6.69 -2.29 13.87
N ASP A 205 6.39 -2.78 12.67
CA ASP A 205 6.41 -4.21 12.32
C ASP A 205 7.10 -4.51 10.98
N MET A 206 7.75 -3.51 10.39
CA MET A 206 8.40 -3.56 9.08
C MET A 206 9.43 -4.68 8.98
N GLU A 207 10.31 -4.84 9.97
CA GLU A 207 11.38 -5.85 9.93
C GLU A 207 10.80 -7.27 9.89
N ILE A 208 9.76 -7.52 10.71
CA ILE A 208 9.06 -8.81 10.73
C ILE A 208 8.33 -9.05 9.40
N ALA A 209 7.66 -8.02 8.86
CA ALA A 209 6.98 -8.11 7.58
C ALA A 209 7.95 -8.44 6.44
N VAL A 210 9.13 -7.79 6.41
CA VAL A 210 10.18 -8.06 5.41
C VAL A 210 10.70 -9.48 5.53
N ALA A 211 10.95 -9.96 6.76
CA ALA A 211 11.36 -11.35 7.01
C ALA A 211 10.30 -12.37 6.55
N CYS A 212 9.01 -12.00 6.56
CA CYS A 212 7.88 -12.82 6.08
C CYS A 212 7.51 -12.54 4.61
N GLY A 213 8.38 -11.89 3.83
CA GLY A 213 8.20 -11.74 2.38
C GLY A 213 7.50 -10.48 1.91
N ALA A 214 7.31 -9.45 2.75
CA ALA A 214 6.78 -8.16 2.30
C ALA A 214 7.56 -7.62 1.09
N THR A 215 6.85 -7.15 0.07
CA THR A 215 7.41 -6.48 -1.11
C THR A 215 7.17 -4.98 -1.10
N HIS A 216 6.14 -4.54 -0.38
CA HIS A 216 5.81 -3.13 -0.17
C HIS A 216 5.60 -2.88 1.32
N VAL A 217 6.37 -1.95 1.88
CA VAL A 217 6.23 -1.48 3.26
C VAL A 217 5.71 -0.05 3.26
N ARG A 218 4.84 0.30 4.20
CA ARG A 218 4.11 1.58 4.24
C ARG A 218 4.52 2.36 5.48
N ILE A 219 5.45 3.28 5.33
CA ILE A 219 6.08 3.99 6.43
C ILE A 219 5.64 5.46 6.44
N GLY A 220 5.06 5.92 7.53
CA GLY A 220 4.63 7.31 7.72
C GLY A 220 5.38 8.02 8.83
N SER A 221 5.09 7.67 10.10
CA SER A 221 5.61 8.39 11.27
C SER A 221 7.13 8.42 11.38
N ALA A 222 7.82 7.39 10.93
CA ALA A 222 9.28 7.37 10.92
C ALA A 222 9.90 8.37 9.92
N ILE A 223 9.17 8.75 8.86
CA ILE A 223 9.61 9.75 7.87
C ILE A 223 9.11 11.13 8.24
N PHE A 224 7.78 11.29 8.38
CA PHE A 224 7.11 12.58 8.48
C PHE A 224 6.95 13.09 9.92
N GLY A 225 7.23 12.23 10.91
CA GLY A 225 7.07 12.55 12.31
C GLY A 225 5.72 12.12 12.90
N ARG A 226 5.50 12.46 14.17
CA ARG A 226 4.23 12.22 14.85
C ARG A 226 3.19 13.21 14.36
N ARG A 227 1.97 12.74 14.20
CA ARG A 227 0.82 13.57 13.82
C ARG A 227 0.42 14.47 14.97
N ASP A 228 0.15 15.72 14.64
CA ASP A 228 -0.51 16.64 15.56
C ASP A 228 -2.03 16.54 15.33
N TYR A 229 -2.74 15.92 16.26
CA TYR A 229 -4.20 15.79 16.24
C TYR A 229 -4.90 16.97 16.95
N SER A 230 -4.18 18.03 17.28
CA SER A 230 -4.70 19.18 18.03
C SER A 230 -5.30 20.29 17.14
N LYS A 231 -5.48 20.01 15.83
CA LYS A 231 -6.12 20.94 14.88
C LYS A 231 -7.44 20.42 14.38
#